data_de29f6cbc9df1ea1628cb0d70c8d1293
#
_entry.id   de29f6cbc9df1ea1628cb0d70c8d1293
#
_cell.length_a   1.000
_cell.length_b   1.000
_cell.length_c   1.000
_cell.angle_alpha   90.00
_cell.angle_beta   90.00
_cell.angle_gamma   90.00
#
_symmetry.space_group_name_H-M   'P 1'
#
loop_
_entity.id
_entity.type
_entity.pdbx_description
1 polymer ?
#
loop_
_entity_poly.entity_id
_entity_poly.type
_entity_poly.pdbx_seq_one_letter_code
_entity_poly.pdbx_strand_id
1 'polypeptide(L)' 'MKYLLILWVCSAINASCIVPPISTPETNNSHNECVSAGYAQGFNVFKSIDPKISEEQRLFVAFHCDPQPSI' A
#
# COMPACT_ATOMS: atom_id res chain seq x y z
N MET A 1 -13.58 9.03 13.00
CA MET A 1 -12.42 9.46 12.20
C MET A 1 -12.24 8.51 11.01
N LYS A 2 -11.98 9.06 9.84
CA LYS A 2 -11.77 8.26 8.64
C LYS A 2 -10.29 8.14 8.36
N TYR A 3 -9.90 7.07 7.67
CA TYR A 3 -8.52 6.80 7.33
C TYR A 3 -8.38 6.61 5.83
N LEU A 4 -7.37 7.22 5.26
CA LEU A 4 -7.03 7.09 3.84
C LEU A 4 -5.92 6.07 3.71
N LEU A 5 -6.14 5.07 2.85
CA LEU A 5 -5.13 4.04 2.60
C LEU A 5 -4.21 4.47 1.48
N ILE A 6 -2.91 4.46 1.75
CA ILE A 6 -1.89 4.80 0.79
C ILE A 6 -0.94 3.61 0.67
N LEU A 7 -0.67 3.18 -0.57
CA LEU A 7 0.17 2.01 -0.85
C LEU A 7 1.39 2.42 -1.65
N TRP A 8 2.52 1.76 -1.36
CA TRP A 8 3.75 1.92 -2.13
C TRP A 8 4.30 0.56 -2.49
N VAL A 9 4.94 0.47 -3.67
CA VAL A 9 5.76 -0.68 -4.03
C VAL A 9 7.21 -0.26 -3.84
N CYS A 10 7.93 -1.00 -3.02
CA CYS A 10 9.29 -0.64 -2.63
C CYS A 10 10.28 -1.74 -3.00
N SER A 11 11.53 -1.35 -3.22
CA SER A 11 12.62 -2.28 -3.50
C SER A 11 13.52 -2.38 -2.27
N ALA A 12 13.73 -3.60 -1.78
CA ALA A 12 14.61 -3.83 -0.65
C ALA A 12 16.09 -3.67 -1.03
N ILE A 13 16.41 -3.82 -2.31
CA ILE A 13 17.78 -3.69 -2.79
C ILE A 13 18.21 -2.23 -2.81
N ASN A 14 17.36 -1.37 -3.37
CA ASN A 14 17.67 0.04 -3.52
C ASN A 14 17.19 0.91 -2.36
N ALA A 15 16.47 0.33 -1.42
CA ALA A 15 15.86 1.05 -0.29
C ALA A 15 15.02 2.22 -0.76
N SER A 16 14.34 2.06 -1.89
CA SER A 16 13.51 3.11 -2.48
C SER A 16 12.15 2.56 -2.88
N CYS A 17 11.18 3.46 -2.95
CA CYS A 17 9.82 3.10 -3.32
C CYS A 17 9.46 3.74 -4.64
N ILE A 18 8.62 3.02 -5.41
CA ILE A 18 8.12 3.54 -6.67
C ILE A 18 7.10 4.63 -6.36
N VAL A 19 7.27 5.77 -6.97
CA VAL A 19 6.36 6.90 -6.83
C VAL A 19 5.70 7.18 -8.16
N PRO A 20 4.49 7.72 -8.20
CA PRO A 20 3.69 8.17 -7.06
C PRO A 20 3.07 7.01 -6.29
N PRO A 21 2.76 7.20 -5.02
CA PRO A 21 2.07 6.16 -4.26
C PRO A 21 0.65 5.93 -4.80
N ILE A 22 0.17 4.72 -4.60
CA ILE A 22 -1.19 4.39 -4.99
C ILE A 22 -2.10 4.72 -3.82
N SER A 23 -3.04 5.65 -4.03
CA SER A 23 -4.04 5.95 -3.02
C SER A 23 -5.40 5.48 -3.48
N THR A 24 -6.19 4.96 -2.55
CA THR A 24 -7.54 4.57 -2.88
C THR A 24 -8.48 5.75 -2.62
N PRO A 25 -9.50 5.96 -3.46
CA PRO A 25 -10.44 7.04 -3.24
C PRO A 25 -11.38 6.77 -2.06
N GLU A 26 -11.44 5.54 -1.61
CA GLU A 26 -12.31 5.15 -0.51
C GLU A 26 -11.63 5.37 0.83
N THR A 27 -12.38 5.89 1.78
CA THR A 27 -11.91 6.05 3.14
C THR A 27 -12.49 4.95 4.02
N ASN A 28 -11.72 4.53 5.00
CA ASN A 28 -12.14 3.51 5.95
C ASN A 28 -12.59 4.18 7.24
N ASN A 29 -13.58 3.57 7.90
CA ASN A 29 -14.19 4.16 9.07
C ASN A 29 -13.38 3.92 10.35
N SER A 30 -12.47 2.97 10.33
CA SER A 30 -11.64 2.67 11.49
C SER A 30 -10.24 2.30 11.05
N HIS A 31 -9.30 2.42 11.97
CA HIS A 31 -7.91 2.02 11.73
C HIS A 31 -7.84 0.54 11.37
N ASN A 32 -8.60 -0.29 12.07
CA ASN A 32 -8.59 -1.73 11.83
C ASN A 32 -9.09 -2.07 10.43
N GLU A 33 -10.14 -1.41 9.96
CA GLU A 33 -10.62 -1.60 8.59
C GLU A 33 -9.58 -1.18 7.57
N CYS A 34 -8.90 -0.06 7.83
CA CYS A 34 -7.87 0.44 6.93
C CYS A 34 -6.70 -0.54 6.84
N VAL A 35 -6.25 -1.09 7.97
CA VAL A 35 -5.16 -2.05 7.98
C VAL A 35 -5.55 -3.32 7.25
N SER A 36 -6.77 -3.80 7.46
CA SER A 36 -7.27 -4.99 6.74
C SER A 36 -7.31 -4.74 5.24
N ALA A 37 -7.79 -3.57 4.84
CA ALA A 37 -7.82 -3.20 3.42
C ALA A 37 -6.41 -3.08 2.86
N GLY A 38 -5.47 -2.58 3.66
CA GLY A 38 -4.07 -2.46 3.27
C GLY A 38 -3.45 -3.81 2.92
N TYR A 39 -3.67 -4.80 3.76
CA TYR A 39 -3.17 -6.15 3.50
C TYR A 39 -3.83 -6.77 2.27
N ALA A 40 -5.15 -6.62 2.14
CA ALA A 40 -5.87 -7.20 1.01
C ALA A 40 -5.45 -6.56 -0.31
N GLN A 41 -5.41 -5.24 -0.36
CA GLN A 41 -5.02 -4.53 -1.58
C GLN A 41 -3.54 -4.66 -1.86
N GLY A 42 -2.71 -4.67 -0.83
CA GLY A 42 -1.28 -4.89 -0.98
C GLY A 42 -1.00 -6.25 -1.61
N PHE A 43 -1.72 -7.27 -1.18
CA PHE A 43 -1.59 -8.60 -1.76
C PHE A 43 -1.98 -8.59 -3.24
N ASN A 44 -3.08 -7.93 -3.59
CA ASN A 44 -3.53 -7.86 -4.97
C ASN A 44 -2.53 -7.10 -5.85
N VAL A 45 -1.98 -6.01 -5.36
CA VAL A 45 -0.98 -5.24 -6.08
C VAL A 45 0.28 -6.09 -6.28
N PHE A 46 0.72 -6.77 -5.23
CA PHE A 46 1.91 -7.61 -5.32
C PHE A 46 1.72 -8.77 -6.32
N LYS A 47 0.54 -9.38 -6.33
CA LYS A 47 0.22 -10.45 -7.27
C LYS A 47 0.24 -9.99 -8.73
N SER A 48 -0.03 -8.73 -8.98
CA SER A 48 -0.05 -8.21 -10.34
C SER A 48 1.35 -7.90 -10.88
N ILE A 49 2.36 -7.92 -10.02
CA ILE A 49 3.75 -7.68 -10.43
C ILE A 49 4.33 -8.98 -10.99
N ASP A 50 5.12 -8.85 -12.07
CA ASP A 50 5.83 -10.00 -12.64
C ASP A 50 6.71 -10.64 -11.56
N PRO A 51 6.53 -11.93 -11.26
CA PRO A 51 7.31 -12.59 -10.22
C PRO A 51 8.82 -12.51 -10.44
N LYS A 52 9.26 -12.50 -11.69
CA LYS A 52 10.68 -12.41 -12.00
C LYS A 52 11.24 -11.06 -11.61
N ILE A 53 10.52 -9.99 -11.91
CA ILE A 53 10.94 -8.63 -11.55
C ILE A 53 10.89 -8.47 -10.04
N SER A 54 9.84 -8.98 -9.41
CA SER A 54 9.67 -8.93 -7.97
C SER A 54 10.83 -9.62 -7.25
N GLU A 55 11.26 -10.77 -7.75
CA GLU A 55 12.37 -11.52 -7.17
C GLU A 55 13.69 -10.80 -7.36
N GLU A 56 13.96 -10.29 -8.57
CA GLU A 56 15.21 -9.61 -8.88
C GLU A 56 15.39 -8.33 -8.07
N GLN A 57 14.33 -7.57 -7.92
CA GLN A 57 14.36 -6.28 -7.24
C GLN A 57 13.99 -6.41 -5.76
N ARG A 58 13.60 -7.60 -5.32
CA ARG A 58 13.10 -7.85 -3.97
C ARG A 58 12.04 -6.84 -3.58
N LEU A 59 10.99 -6.79 -4.40
CA LEU A 59 9.90 -5.86 -4.21
C LEU A 59 9.00 -6.28 -3.06
N PHE A 60 8.47 -5.30 -2.37
CA PHE A 60 7.47 -5.53 -1.35
C PHE A 60 6.50 -4.34 -1.36
N VAL A 61 5.34 -4.56 -0.76
CA VAL A 61 4.33 -3.51 -0.67
C VAL A 61 4.29 -2.99 0.76
N ALA A 62 4.32 -1.68 0.89
CA ALA A 62 4.13 -1.00 2.16
C ALA A 62 2.86 -0.17 2.08
N PHE A 63 2.19 0.04 3.19
CA PHE A 63 1.02 0.89 3.21
C PHE A 63 0.96 1.70 4.49
N HIS A 64 0.21 2.77 4.42
CA HIS A 64 0.00 3.68 5.54
C HIS A 64 -1.46 4.06 5.61
N CYS A 65 -2.00 4.06 6.81
CA CYS A 65 -3.37 4.51 7.06
C CYS A 65 -3.29 5.91 7.64
N ASP A 66 -3.61 6.90 6.81
CA ASP A 66 -3.50 8.31 7.17
C ASP A 66 -4.83 8.78 7.77
N PRO A 67 -4.85 9.18 9.05
CA PRO A 67 -6.09 9.67 9.64
C PRO A 67 -6.51 10.99 9.01
N GLN A 68 -7.78 11.06 8.63
CA GLN A 68 -8.35 12.26 8.02
C GLN A 68 -9.20 12.99 9.05
N PRO A 69 -9.08 14.30 9.16
CA PRO A 69 -9.93 15.04 10.07
C PRO A 69 -11.39 14.91 9.63
N SER A 70 -12.27 14.66 10.59
CA SER A 70 -13.69 14.69 10.29
C SER A 70 -14.17 16.14 10.26
N ILE A 71 -14.82 16.48 9.19
CA ILE A 71 -15.36 17.82 9.02
C ILE A 71 -16.85 17.79 9.30
#